data_e6fc4979f9e5a9cd3347f76da7a3f96b
#
_entry.id   e6fc4979f9e5a9cd3347f76da7a3f96b
#
_cell.length_a   1.000
_cell.length_b   1.000
_cell.length_c   1.000
_cell.angle_alpha   90.00
_cell.angle_beta   90.00
_cell.angle_gamma   90.00
#
_symmetry.space_group_name_H-M   'P 1'
#
loop_
_entity.id
_entity.type
_entity.pdbx_description
1 polymer ?
#
loop_
_entity_poly.entity_id
_entity_poly.type
_entity_poly.pdbx_seq_one_letter_code
_entity_poly.pdbx_strand_id
1 'polypeptide(L)'
;MDGVILVLGSGHQQFREYLLAAAARRGAVWLFDPAEPTWQKPHITGATVLDVFDPEAAVAAARELVRDTPVRGVYCYHEAAIQAAARVAEELGVPGPAPAAVTAVRDKSVTRDLLTRAGIPQPAVALVATAAEADEAARRIGFPMVAKPRSLGASQGVVKVSAPDELAGALETARSATQAGMANHAEVLVEEYLAGPEVSIDAVVFEGDYLPYLVARKEIGGEPFFEETGHFVTAGDPLLADAELRAMLADAHRVLGWTHGITHTEVKLTAGGPVIVEVNGRLGGDLIPYLGLIAAGVDSGEVQADVSLGVRPGLDRGADATAAIRFLCPPESCTVRRVEIPAADPGAGLYETAALAGPGERLLMPPEGYVARYGYLVARAGSPEECRTILDRAEARVVFEYET
;
A
#
# COMPACT_ATOMS: atom_id res chain seq x y z
N MET A 1 -15.80 -14.55 -24.09
CA MET A 1 -16.14 -15.00 -22.72
C MET A 1 -17.02 -13.91 -22.13
N ASP A 2 -18.30 -14.23 -21.97
CA ASP A 2 -19.29 -13.23 -21.57
C ASP A 2 -19.21 -12.99 -20.04
N GLY A 3 -19.01 -11.75 -19.64
CA GLY A 3 -18.96 -11.31 -18.25
C GLY A 3 -17.89 -10.26 -17.98
N VAL A 4 -18.01 -9.58 -16.83
CA VAL A 4 -17.14 -8.47 -16.44
C VAL A 4 -16.22 -8.81 -15.27
N ILE A 5 -15.13 -8.05 -15.16
CA ILE A 5 -14.35 -7.89 -13.93
C ILE A 5 -15.01 -6.74 -13.17
N LEU A 6 -15.48 -7.00 -11.96
CA LEU A 6 -16.05 -5.96 -11.09
C LEU A 6 -14.93 -5.30 -10.29
N VAL A 7 -14.70 -4.00 -10.52
CA VAL A 7 -13.71 -3.20 -9.80
C VAL A 7 -14.41 -2.41 -8.69
N LEU A 8 -13.90 -2.47 -7.46
CA LEU A 8 -14.39 -1.69 -6.33
C LEU A 8 -13.41 -0.57 -5.98
N GLY A 9 -13.84 0.68 -6.22
CA GLY A 9 -13.09 1.89 -5.95
C GLY A 9 -11.96 2.14 -6.94
N SER A 10 -12.04 3.22 -7.68
CA SER A 10 -11.03 3.58 -8.67
C SER A 10 -9.84 4.35 -8.07
N GLY A 11 -10.06 5.10 -6.99
CA GLY A 11 -9.04 5.91 -6.34
C GLY A 11 -8.60 7.12 -7.17
N HIS A 12 -7.41 7.61 -6.88
CA HIS A 12 -6.87 8.82 -7.52
C HIS A 12 -6.22 8.46 -8.87
N GLN A 13 -6.59 9.17 -9.95
CA GLN A 13 -6.15 8.91 -11.33
C GLN A 13 -4.64 8.73 -11.45
N GLN A 14 -3.86 9.70 -10.97
CA GLN A 14 -2.40 9.73 -11.06
C GLN A 14 -1.73 8.45 -10.54
N PHE A 15 -2.33 7.79 -9.55
CA PHE A 15 -1.77 6.61 -8.90
C PHE A 15 -2.46 5.30 -9.31
N ARG A 16 -3.60 5.35 -10.04
CA ARG A 16 -4.44 4.17 -10.23
C ARG A 16 -4.91 3.89 -11.66
N GLU A 17 -4.82 4.87 -12.57
CA GLU A 17 -5.29 4.69 -13.94
C GLU A 17 -4.62 3.50 -14.64
N TYR A 18 -3.31 3.32 -14.47
CA TYR A 18 -2.59 2.19 -15.08
C TYR A 18 -3.09 0.82 -14.59
N LEU A 19 -3.56 0.70 -13.35
CA LEU A 19 -4.14 -0.54 -12.81
C LEU A 19 -5.52 -0.81 -13.40
N LEU A 20 -6.37 0.21 -13.51
CA LEU A 20 -7.68 0.08 -14.14
C LEU A 20 -7.55 -0.26 -15.62
N ALA A 21 -6.61 0.39 -16.33
CA ALA A 21 -6.28 0.07 -17.71
C ALA A 21 -5.77 -1.38 -17.87
N ALA A 22 -4.97 -1.88 -16.91
CA ALA A 22 -4.51 -3.27 -16.88
C ALA A 22 -5.68 -4.25 -16.75
N ALA A 23 -6.61 -4.01 -15.84
CA ALA A 23 -7.83 -4.81 -15.71
C ALA A 23 -8.63 -4.83 -17.02
N ALA A 24 -8.77 -3.67 -17.69
CA ALA A 24 -9.48 -3.55 -18.96
C ALA A 24 -8.82 -4.31 -20.11
N ARG A 25 -7.50 -4.56 -20.07
CA ARG A 25 -6.81 -5.43 -21.04
C ARG A 25 -7.13 -6.91 -20.83
N ARG A 26 -7.55 -7.31 -19.61
CA ARG A 26 -7.90 -8.71 -19.29
C ARG A 26 -9.38 -9.03 -19.47
N GLY A 27 -10.25 -8.02 -19.53
CA GLY A 27 -11.69 -8.23 -19.76
C GLY A 27 -12.50 -6.95 -19.68
N ALA A 28 -13.78 -7.05 -20.00
CA ALA A 28 -14.71 -5.95 -19.77
C ALA A 28 -14.78 -5.61 -18.28
N VAL A 29 -14.79 -4.32 -17.94
CA VAL A 29 -14.77 -3.84 -16.56
C VAL A 29 -16.09 -3.18 -16.21
N TRP A 30 -16.68 -3.54 -15.07
CA TRP A 30 -17.75 -2.80 -14.42
C TRP A 30 -17.20 -2.15 -13.15
N LEU A 31 -17.45 -0.86 -12.95
CA LEU A 31 -16.92 -0.11 -11.82
C LEU A 31 -18.00 0.17 -10.77
N PHE A 32 -17.71 -0.17 -9.51
CA PHE A 32 -18.39 0.40 -8.35
C PHE A 32 -17.52 1.50 -7.75
N ASP A 33 -18.06 2.72 -7.64
CA ASP A 33 -17.31 3.89 -7.18
C ASP A 33 -18.22 4.85 -6.42
N PRO A 34 -17.71 5.62 -5.44
CA PRO A 34 -18.53 6.60 -4.73
C PRO A 34 -18.97 7.80 -5.58
N ALA A 35 -18.40 7.98 -6.78
CA ALA A 35 -18.71 9.09 -7.67
C ALA A 35 -18.93 8.62 -9.11
N GLU A 36 -19.60 9.46 -9.90
CA GLU A 36 -19.76 9.25 -11.34
C GLU A 36 -18.39 9.17 -12.03
N PRO A 37 -18.19 8.21 -12.95
CA PRO A 37 -16.93 8.07 -13.67
C PRO A 37 -16.56 9.30 -14.49
N THR A 38 -15.29 9.69 -14.41
CA THR A 38 -14.70 10.78 -15.21
C THR A 38 -13.56 10.24 -16.07
N TRP A 39 -12.37 10.10 -15.52
CA TRP A 39 -11.17 9.55 -16.14
C TRP A 39 -11.26 8.03 -16.39
N GLN A 40 -12.13 7.34 -15.67
CA GLN A 40 -12.31 5.89 -15.77
C GLN A 40 -13.04 5.45 -17.05
N LYS A 41 -13.82 6.35 -17.67
CA LYS A 41 -14.68 6.05 -18.84
C LYS A 41 -14.01 5.29 -19.98
N PRO A 42 -12.75 5.56 -20.34
CA PRO A 42 -12.07 4.80 -21.40
C PRO A 42 -11.80 3.32 -21.06
N HIS A 43 -11.85 2.97 -19.77
CA HIS A 43 -11.43 1.67 -19.25
C HIS A 43 -12.60 0.79 -18.77
N ILE A 44 -13.83 1.30 -18.80
CA ILE A 44 -15.00 0.60 -18.23
C ILE A 44 -16.12 0.44 -19.26
N THR A 45 -16.94 -0.58 -19.09
CA THR A 45 -18.15 -0.83 -19.89
C THR A 45 -19.43 -0.36 -19.20
N GLY A 46 -19.36 -0.11 -17.89
CA GLY A 46 -20.44 0.43 -17.09
C GLY A 46 -19.98 0.73 -15.67
N ALA A 47 -20.84 1.43 -14.92
CA ALA A 47 -20.56 1.77 -13.54
C ALA A 47 -21.85 1.80 -12.70
N THR A 48 -21.69 1.65 -11.39
CA THR A 48 -22.72 1.86 -10.38
C THR A 48 -22.16 2.75 -9.28
N VAL A 49 -22.84 3.86 -8.99
CA VAL A 49 -22.44 4.78 -7.93
C VAL A 49 -23.00 4.31 -6.59
N LEU A 50 -22.12 4.04 -5.64
CA LEU A 50 -22.49 3.62 -4.28
C LEU A 50 -21.32 3.87 -3.30
N ASP A 51 -21.60 3.76 -2.00
CA ASP A 51 -20.54 3.71 -1.01
C ASP A 51 -19.83 2.35 -1.07
N VAL A 52 -18.66 2.31 -1.72
CA VAL A 52 -17.84 1.09 -1.89
C VAL A 52 -17.14 0.66 -0.60
N PHE A 53 -17.18 1.47 0.45
CA PHE A 53 -16.61 1.15 1.75
C PHE A 53 -17.62 0.44 2.66
N ASP A 54 -18.91 0.46 2.31
CA ASP A 54 -19.97 -0.33 2.96
C ASP A 54 -20.10 -1.71 2.29
N PRO A 55 -19.70 -2.81 2.95
CA PRO A 55 -19.77 -4.14 2.40
C PRO A 55 -21.20 -4.59 2.07
N GLU A 56 -22.20 -4.18 2.84
CA GLU A 56 -23.60 -4.58 2.62
C GLU A 56 -24.17 -3.87 1.39
N ALA A 57 -23.87 -2.60 1.21
CA ALA A 57 -24.24 -1.84 0.00
C ALA A 57 -23.59 -2.43 -1.25
N ALA A 58 -22.28 -2.78 -1.18
CA ALA A 58 -21.57 -3.39 -2.28
C ALA A 58 -22.13 -4.77 -2.66
N VAL A 59 -22.45 -5.62 -1.68
CA VAL A 59 -23.07 -6.93 -1.91
C VAL A 59 -24.47 -6.79 -2.53
N ALA A 60 -25.29 -5.87 -2.03
CA ALA A 60 -26.63 -5.63 -2.58
C ALA A 60 -26.56 -5.16 -4.05
N ALA A 61 -25.65 -4.24 -4.37
CA ALA A 61 -25.44 -3.76 -5.74
C ALA A 61 -24.89 -4.89 -6.65
N ALA A 62 -24.01 -5.75 -6.15
CA ALA A 62 -23.48 -6.88 -6.91
C ALA A 62 -24.56 -7.92 -7.24
N ARG A 63 -25.46 -8.22 -6.30
CA ARG A 63 -26.64 -9.08 -6.53
C ARG A 63 -27.57 -8.53 -7.61
N GLU A 64 -27.73 -7.22 -7.66
CA GLU A 64 -28.52 -6.59 -8.71
C GLU A 64 -27.83 -6.66 -10.07
N LEU A 65 -26.52 -6.34 -10.10
CA LEU A 65 -25.72 -6.35 -11.32
C LEU A 65 -25.74 -7.73 -12.02
N VAL A 66 -25.58 -8.82 -11.26
CA VAL A 66 -25.48 -10.17 -11.85
C VAL A 66 -26.77 -10.68 -12.49
N ARG A 67 -27.90 -10.00 -12.31
CA ARG A 67 -29.16 -10.35 -13.00
C ARG A 67 -29.04 -10.17 -14.51
N ASP A 68 -28.30 -9.13 -14.94
CA ASP A 68 -28.17 -8.78 -16.34
C ASP A 68 -26.72 -8.88 -16.86
N THR A 69 -25.74 -8.83 -15.97
CA THR A 69 -24.32 -8.79 -16.31
C THR A 69 -23.54 -9.80 -15.47
N PRO A 70 -23.10 -10.93 -16.02
CA PRO A 70 -22.31 -11.91 -15.28
C PRO A 70 -21.00 -11.31 -14.78
N VAL A 71 -20.69 -11.50 -13.49
CA VAL A 71 -19.40 -11.10 -12.89
C VAL A 71 -18.51 -12.34 -12.82
N ARG A 72 -17.29 -12.23 -13.34
CA ARG A 72 -16.31 -13.34 -13.39
C ARG A 72 -15.23 -13.24 -12.34
N GLY A 73 -15.01 -12.06 -11.79
CA GLY A 73 -13.99 -11.80 -10.77
C GLY A 73 -14.19 -10.44 -10.13
N VAL A 74 -13.69 -10.29 -8.91
CA VAL A 74 -13.71 -9.03 -8.17
C VAL A 74 -12.28 -8.53 -8.00
N TYR A 75 -12.05 -7.29 -8.43
CA TYR A 75 -10.75 -6.64 -8.46
C TYR A 75 -10.77 -5.42 -7.54
N CYS A 76 -9.86 -5.34 -6.60
CA CYS A 76 -9.76 -4.21 -5.68
C CYS A 76 -8.31 -3.93 -5.30
N TYR A 77 -7.88 -2.68 -5.46
CA TYR A 77 -6.58 -2.17 -5.03
C TYR A 77 -6.70 -1.03 -4.00
N HIS A 78 -7.94 -0.73 -3.58
CA HIS A 78 -8.22 0.34 -2.62
C HIS A 78 -8.33 -0.22 -1.21
N GLU A 79 -7.42 0.17 -0.31
CA GLU A 79 -7.31 -0.37 1.05
C GLU A 79 -8.63 -0.37 1.83
N ALA A 80 -9.39 0.73 1.76
CA ALA A 80 -10.66 0.84 2.47
C ALA A 80 -11.78 -0.05 1.90
N ALA A 81 -11.67 -0.49 0.62
CA ALA A 81 -12.71 -1.25 -0.06
C ALA A 81 -12.43 -2.78 -0.09
N ILE A 82 -11.25 -3.25 0.35
CA ILE A 82 -10.90 -4.68 0.24
C ILE A 82 -11.84 -5.60 1.02
N GLN A 83 -12.41 -5.12 2.14
CA GLN A 83 -13.38 -5.89 2.92
C GLN A 83 -14.69 -6.07 2.14
N ALA A 84 -15.17 -5.01 1.51
CA ALA A 84 -16.36 -5.06 0.66
C ALA A 84 -16.10 -5.96 -0.57
N ALA A 85 -14.93 -5.83 -1.20
CA ALA A 85 -14.55 -6.68 -2.33
C ALA A 85 -14.52 -8.17 -1.98
N ALA A 86 -13.96 -8.54 -0.84
CA ALA A 86 -13.95 -9.94 -0.38
C ALA A 86 -15.36 -10.47 -0.11
N ARG A 87 -16.25 -9.67 0.51
CA ARG A 87 -17.65 -10.04 0.74
C ARG A 87 -18.43 -10.20 -0.57
N VAL A 88 -18.18 -9.33 -1.55
CA VAL A 88 -18.78 -9.45 -2.89
C VAL A 88 -18.27 -10.71 -3.60
N ALA A 89 -16.96 -10.99 -3.55
CA ALA A 89 -16.42 -12.21 -4.16
C ALA A 89 -17.00 -13.49 -3.55
N GLU A 90 -17.11 -13.55 -2.22
CA GLU A 90 -17.74 -14.67 -1.50
C GLU A 90 -19.20 -14.83 -1.89
N GLU A 91 -19.99 -13.75 -1.91
CA GLU A 91 -21.40 -13.75 -2.27
C GLU A 91 -21.65 -14.25 -3.69
N LEU A 92 -20.80 -13.83 -4.64
CA LEU A 92 -20.93 -14.22 -6.04
C LEU A 92 -20.29 -15.58 -6.36
N GLY A 93 -19.58 -16.19 -5.41
CA GLY A 93 -18.87 -17.44 -5.62
C GLY A 93 -17.74 -17.33 -6.65
N VAL A 94 -17.11 -16.16 -6.77
CA VAL A 94 -15.96 -15.93 -7.65
C VAL A 94 -14.65 -15.94 -6.86
N PRO A 95 -13.48 -16.13 -7.53
CA PRO A 95 -12.20 -16.17 -6.84
C PRO A 95 -11.90 -14.89 -6.05
N GLY A 96 -11.36 -15.05 -4.84
CA GLY A 96 -10.97 -13.92 -3.98
C GLY A 96 -10.48 -14.39 -2.60
N PRO A 97 -9.95 -13.48 -1.79
CA PRO A 97 -9.59 -13.80 -0.42
C PRO A 97 -10.85 -14.00 0.44
N ALA A 98 -10.76 -14.89 1.42
CA ALA A 98 -11.82 -15.05 2.40
C ALA A 98 -12.01 -13.77 3.22
N PRO A 99 -13.25 -13.29 3.50
CA PRO A 99 -13.49 -12.08 4.30
C PRO A 99 -12.81 -12.11 5.68
N ALA A 100 -12.72 -13.29 6.30
CA ALA A 100 -12.02 -13.47 7.57
C ALA A 100 -10.49 -13.20 7.44
N ALA A 101 -9.88 -13.61 6.34
CA ALA A 101 -8.47 -13.34 6.08
C ALA A 101 -8.23 -11.84 5.84
N VAL A 102 -9.14 -11.17 5.13
CA VAL A 102 -9.09 -9.71 4.96
C VAL A 102 -9.21 -9.01 6.32
N THR A 103 -10.13 -9.44 7.18
CA THR A 103 -10.23 -8.91 8.55
C THR A 103 -8.92 -9.11 9.33
N ALA A 104 -8.29 -10.30 9.21
CA ALA A 104 -7.06 -10.62 9.89
C ALA A 104 -5.88 -9.72 9.48
N VAL A 105 -5.76 -9.33 8.20
CA VAL A 105 -4.70 -8.44 7.74
C VAL A 105 -5.02 -6.96 7.96
N ARG A 106 -6.32 -6.58 7.94
CA ARG A 106 -6.76 -5.20 8.17
C ARG A 106 -6.62 -4.76 9.63
N ASP A 107 -6.81 -5.65 10.57
CA ASP A 107 -6.68 -5.39 11.99
C ASP A 107 -5.30 -5.83 12.48
N LYS A 108 -4.41 -4.87 12.65
CA LYS A 108 -3.03 -5.14 13.09
C LYS A 108 -2.96 -5.91 14.40
N SER A 109 -3.93 -5.75 15.31
CA SER A 109 -3.96 -6.51 16.57
C SER A 109 -4.25 -7.99 16.32
N VAL A 110 -5.13 -8.30 15.39
CA VAL A 110 -5.45 -9.68 14.98
C VAL A 110 -4.24 -10.30 14.26
N THR A 111 -3.63 -9.54 13.34
CA THR A 111 -2.38 -9.98 12.68
C THR A 111 -1.32 -10.36 13.73
N ARG A 112 -1.07 -9.48 14.71
CA ARG A 112 -0.05 -9.71 15.75
C ARG A 112 -0.35 -10.94 16.60
N ASP A 113 -1.60 -11.14 16.98
CA ASP A 113 -2.02 -12.30 17.77
C ASP A 113 -1.81 -13.63 17.00
N LEU A 114 -2.23 -13.66 15.74
CA LEU A 114 -2.07 -14.85 14.88
C LEU A 114 -0.59 -15.17 14.64
N LEU A 115 0.23 -14.18 14.31
CA LEU A 115 1.67 -14.38 14.09
C LEU A 115 2.39 -14.81 15.38
N THR A 116 2.01 -14.22 16.56
CA THR A 116 2.56 -14.63 17.87
C THR A 116 2.30 -16.10 18.17
N ARG A 117 1.06 -16.55 17.99
CA ARG A 117 0.67 -17.94 18.23
C ARG A 117 1.40 -18.92 17.31
N ALA A 118 1.76 -18.48 16.13
CA ALA A 118 2.49 -19.28 15.16
C ALA A 118 4.02 -19.19 15.31
N GLY A 119 4.53 -18.34 16.20
CA GLY A 119 5.96 -18.13 16.40
C GLY A 119 6.65 -17.45 15.21
N ILE A 120 5.92 -16.68 14.41
CA ILE A 120 6.47 -15.96 13.26
C ILE A 120 7.14 -14.66 13.75
N PRO A 121 8.35 -14.32 13.27
CA PRO A 121 9.07 -13.12 13.68
C PRO A 121 8.27 -11.83 13.45
N GLN A 122 8.04 -11.09 14.53
CA GLN A 122 7.35 -9.79 14.56
C GLN A 122 7.84 -8.98 15.79
N PRO A 123 7.59 -7.65 15.85
CA PRO A 123 7.98 -6.86 17.01
C PRO A 123 7.26 -7.32 18.29
N ALA A 124 7.88 -7.14 19.43
CA ALA A 124 7.17 -7.21 20.71
C ALA A 124 6.03 -6.18 20.70
N VAL A 125 4.84 -6.56 21.16
CA VAL A 125 3.63 -5.74 20.98
C VAL A 125 2.75 -5.74 22.23
N ALA A 126 2.03 -4.63 22.41
CA ALA A 126 0.89 -4.51 23.33
C ALA A 126 -0.23 -3.70 22.66
N LEU A 127 -1.48 -4.13 22.85
CA LEU A 127 -2.67 -3.34 22.57
C LEU A 127 -3.05 -2.61 23.85
N VAL A 128 -3.14 -1.27 23.84
CA VAL A 128 -3.35 -0.44 25.02
C VAL A 128 -4.54 0.50 24.82
N ALA A 129 -5.42 0.55 25.83
CA ALA A 129 -6.55 1.47 25.87
C ALA A 129 -6.30 2.64 26.84
N THR A 130 -5.49 2.43 27.87
CA THR A 130 -5.22 3.39 28.94
C THR A 130 -3.74 3.77 29.05
N ALA A 131 -3.46 4.91 29.69
CA ALA A 131 -2.09 5.34 29.95
C ALA A 131 -1.35 4.33 30.87
N ALA A 132 -2.03 3.75 31.86
CA ALA A 132 -1.43 2.76 32.76
C ALA A 132 -0.99 1.48 32.02
N GLU A 133 -1.80 1.00 31.08
CA GLU A 133 -1.44 -0.13 30.21
C GLU A 133 -0.25 0.21 29.31
N ALA A 134 -0.21 1.45 28.78
CA ALA A 134 0.89 1.93 27.95
C ALA A 134 2.21 2.02 28.74
N ASP A 135 2.17 2.52 29.98
CA ASP A 135 3.33 2.56 30.87
C ASP A 135 3.84 1.15 31.20
N GLU A 136 2.95 0.18 31.39
CA GLU A 136 3.34 -1.21 31.61
C GLU A 136 3.94 -1.84 30.37
N ALA A 137 3.35 -1.59 29.20
CA ALA A 137 3.89 -2.00 27.91
C ALA A 137 5.30 -1.41 27.69
N ALA A 138 5.49 -0.12 28.00
CA ALA A 138 6.78 0.55 27.88
C ALA A 138 7.86 -0.05 28.79
N ARG A 139 7.51 -0.45 30.03
CA ARG A 139 8.46 -1.17 30.90
C ARG A 139 8.87 -2.52 30.37
N ARG A 140 7.99 -3.21 29.63
CA ARG A 140 8.24 -4.54 29.09
C ARG A 140 8.98 -4.48 27.75
N ILE A 141 8.58 -3.57 26.85
CA ILE A 141 9.11 -3.46 25.49
C ILE A 141 10.42 -2.67 25.50
N GLY A 142 10.48 -1.56 26.27
CA GLY A 142 11.61 -0.62 26.24
C GLY A 142 11.49 0.45 25.17
N PHE A 143 12.44 1.40 25.18
CA PHE A 143 12.55 2.46 24.18
C PHE A 143 13.79 2.23 23.29
N PRO A 144 13.75 2.66 22.03
CA PRO A 144 12.62 3.28 21.35
C PRO A 144 11.51 2.28 21.02
N MET A 145 10.26 2.80 20.88
CA MET A 145 9.08 2.04 20.50
C MET A 145 8.28 2.78 19.44
N VAL A 146 7.22 2.16 18.93
CA VAL A 146 6.29 2.75 17.96
C VAL A 146 4.87 2.69 18.51
N ALA A 147 4.19 3.82 18.52
CA ALA A 147 2.74 3.90 18.75
C ALA A 147 2.03 4.01 17.40
N LYS A 148 1.01 3.20 17.14
CA LYS A 148 0.29 3.22 15.86
C LYS A 148 -1.18 2.86 15.99
N PRO A 149 -2.06 3.42 15.11
CA PRO A 149 -3.45 3.02 15.02
C PRO A 149 -3.59 1.53 14.69
N ARG A 150 -4.68 0.93 15.13
CA ARG A 150 -4.99 -0.48 14.93
C ARG A 150 -5.28 -0.82 13.45
N SER A 151 -5.94 0.09 12.70
CA SER A 151 -6.51 -0.25 11.39
C SER A 151 -6.21 0.74 10.25
N LEU A 152 -5.48 1.85 10.50
CA LEU A 152 -5.17 2.83 9.46
C LEU A 152 -3.95 2.40 8.63
N GLY A 153 -3.80 2.98 7.44
CA GLY A 153 -2.69 2.78 6.52
C GLY A 153 -1.90 4.06 6.24
N ALA A 154 -0.93 4.02 5.32
CA ALA A 154 -0.11 5.15 4.86
C ALA A 154 0.59 5.89 6.02
N SER A 155 1.09 5.16 7.01
CA SER A 155 1.76 5.68 8.22
C SER A 155 0.96 6.72 9.02
N GLN A 156 -0.35 6.85 8.78
CA GLN A 156 -1.18 7.82 9.49
C GLN A 156 -1.26 7.49 10.98
N GLY A 157 -0.86 8.46 11.81
CA GLY A 157 -0.84 8.31 13.26
C GLY A 157 0.27 7.40 13.81
N VAL A 158 1.23 6.98 12.97
CA VAL A 158 2.38 6.18 13.40
C VAL A 158 3.47 7.10 13.91
N VAL A 159 3.90 6.90 15.17
CA VAL A 159 4.87 7.75 15.84
C VAL A 159 5.96 6.93 16.51
N LYS A 160 7.23 7.27 16.26
CA LYS A 160 8.36 6.78 17.04
C LYS A 160 8.40 7.47 18.40
N VAL A 161 8.53 6.69 19.45
CA VAL A 161 8.63 7.14 20.83
C VAL A 161 10.01 6.79 21.35
N SER A 162 10.83 7.79 21.56
CA SER A 162 12.23 7.61 21.96
C SER A 162 12.44 7.66 23.48
N ALA A 163 11.50 8.31 24.21
CA ALA A 163 11.57 8.51 25.64
C ALA A 163 10.18 8.44 26.30
N PRO A 164 10.11 8.16 27.62
CA PRO A 164 8.83 8.02 28.34
C PRO A 164 7.90 9.24 28.27
N ASP A 165 8.45 10.45 28.25
CA ASP A 165 7.71 11.70 28.20
C ASP A 165 7.01 11.96 26.86
N GLU A 166 7.44 11.30 25.77
CA GLU A 166 6.81 11.37 24.46
C GLU A 166 5.58 10.45 24.32
N LEU A 167 5.46 9.41 25.17
CA LEU A 167 4.47 8.34 25.01
C LEU A 167 3.04 8.85 24.98
N ALA A 168 2.68 9.74 25.90
CA ALA A 168 1.32 10.27 26.00
C ALA A 168 0.89 11.03 24.73
N GLY A 169 1.78 11.85 24.16
CA GLY A 169 1.54 12.57 22.92
C GLY A 169 1.41 11.65 21.72
N ALA A 170 2.24 10.61 21.64
CA ALA A 170 2.20 9.61 20.57
C ALA A 170 0.89 8.80 20.60
N LEU A 171 0.41 8.42 21.78
CA LEU A 171 -0.90 7.74 21.92
C LEU A 171 -2.06 8.62 21.47
N GLU A 172 -2.02 9.92 21.79
CA GLU A 172 -3.05 10.87 21.36
C GLU A 172 -3.02 11.05 19.84
N THR A 173 -1.85 11.19 19.24
CA THR A 173 -1.67 11.24 17.79
C THR A 173 -2.24 10.00 17.09
N ALA A 174 -1.94 8.80 17.63
CA ALA A 174 -2.46 7.56 17.06
C ALA A 174 -4.00 7.43 17.18
N ARG A 175 -4.59 7.91 18.30
CA ARG A 175 -6.04 7.87 18.53
C ARG A 175 -6.79 8.88 17.66
N SER A 176 -6.24 10.07 17.48
CA SER A 176 -6.88 11.15 16.74
C SER A 176 -6.72 11.03 15.22
N ALA A 177 -5.83 10.17 14.75
CA ALA A 177 -5.61 9.96 13.32
C ALA A 177 -6.88 9.45 12.62
N THR A 178 -7.14 9.95 11.42
CA THR A 178 -8.31 9.59 10.61
C THR A 178 -7.91 9.28 9.18
N GLN A 179 -8.64 8.37 8.55
CA GLN A 179 -8.48 8.04 7.13
C GLN A 179 -9.84 7.76 6.52
N ALA A 180 -10.13 8.36 5.36
CA ALA A 180 -11.41 8.20 4.69
C ALA A 180 -11.73 6.72 4.39
N GLY A 181 -12.96 6.30 4.69
CA GLY A 181 -13.42 4.92 4.50
C GLY A 181 -12.84 3.90 5.48
N MET A 182 -12.12 4.34 6.51
CA MET A 182 -11.50 3.46 7.50
C MET A 182 -11.86 3.89 8.93
N ALA A 183 -12.29 2.92 9.73
CA ALA A 183 -12.53 3.15 11.14
C ALA A 183 -11.22 3.14 11.93
N ASN A 184 -11.03 4.13 12.81
CA ASN A 184 -10.00 4.06 13.84
C ASN A 184 -10.61 3.55 15.14
N HIS A 185 -9.79 2.89 15.97
CA HIS A 185 -10.18 2.32 17.25
C HIS A 185 -9.61 3.17 18.39
N ALA A 186 -10.23 3.13 19.57
CA ALA A 186 -9.72 3.81 20.76
C ALA A 186 -8.43 3.18 21.30
N GLU A 187 -8.22 1.89 20.99
CA GLU A 187 -7.02 1.15 21.37
C GLU A 187 -5.90 1.42 20.37
N VAL A 188 -4.69 1.55 20.90
CA VAL A 188 -3.46 1.81 20.14
C VAL A 188 -2.53 0.61 20.28
N LEU A 189 -1.85 0.23 19.19
CA LEU A 189 -0.73 -0.70 19.28
C LEU A 189 0.53 0.06 19.68
N VAL A 190 1.23 -0.50 20.66
CA VAL A 190 2.57 -0.08 21.05
C VAL A 190 3.51 -1.24 20.76
N GLU A 191 4.52 -1.00 19.91
CA GLU A 191 5.41 -2.03 19.40
C GLU A 191 6.87 -1.68 19.62
N GLU A 192 7.72 -2.69 19.68
CA GLU A 192 9.16 -2.53 19.61
C GLU A 192 9.57 -1.80 18.34
N TYR A 193 10.46 -0.81 18.46
CA TYR A 193 11.05 -0.17 17.29
C TYR A 193 12.08 -1.10 16.64
N LEU A 194 11.84 -1.48 15.40
CA LEU A 194 12.73 -2.32 14.63
C LEU A 194 13.74 -1.48 13.86
N ALA A 195 15.01 -1.62 14.20
CA ALA A 195 16.12 -0.99 13.48
C ALA A 195 16.51 -1.82 12.25
N GLY A 196 16.81 -1.14 11.14
CA GLY A 196 17.25 -1.76 9.90
C GLY A 196 16.52 -1.22 8.66
N PRO A 197 16.98 -1.58 7.46
CA PRO A 197 16.30 -1.23 6.22
C PRO A 197 14.88 -1.81 6.17
N GLU A 198 13.96 -1.05 5.58
CA GLU A 198 12.61 -1.53 5.32
C GLU A 198 12.43 -1.86 3.84
N VAL A 199 11.80 -2.99 3.61
CA VAL A 199 11.42 -3.45 2.27
C VAL A 199 9.96 -3.84 2.26
N SER A 200 9.34 -3.83 1.10
CA SER A 200 8.06 -4.47 0.89
C SER A 200 8.14 -5.53 -0.19
N ILE A 201 7.35 -6.57 -0.05
CA ILE A 201 7.23 -7.67 -0.97
C ILE A 201 5.80 -7.74 -1.47
N ASP A 202 5.61 -7.51 -2.79
CA ASP A 202 4.34 -7.83 -3.43
C ASP A 202 4.37 -9.30 -3.87
N ALA A 203 3.32 -10.02 -3.49
CA ALA A 203 3.19 -11.43 -3.77
C ALA A 203 1.76 -11.79 -4.21
N VAL A 204 1.68 -12.81 -5.05
CA VAL A 204 0.44 -13.54 -5.30
C VAL A 204 0.38 -14.71 -4.34
N VAL A 205 -0.80 -14.93 -3.73
CA VAL A 205 -1.15 -16.22 -3.17
C VAL A 205 -2.21 -16.84 -4.08
N PHE A 206 -1.91 -17.96 -4.68
CA PHE A 206 -2.79 -18.64 -5.62
C PHE A 206 -3.00 -20.07 -5.18
N GLU A 207 -4.22 -20.39 -4.76
CA GLU A 207 -4.59 -21.72 -4.20
C GLU A 207 -3.66 -22.16 -3.05
N GLY A 208 -3.19 -21.19 -2.23
CA GLY A 208 -2.28 -21.41 -1.12
C GLY A 208 -0.78 -21.33 -1.45
N ASP A 209 -0.42 -21.33 -2.73
CA ASP A 209 0.98 -21.13 -3.16
C ASP A 209 1.37 -19.67 -3.02
N TYR A 210 2.39 -19.37 -2.22
CA TYR A 210 2.96 -18.03 -2.06
C TYR A 210 4.02 -17.73 -3.13
N LEU A 211 3.77 -16.74 -3.97
CA LEU A 211 4.56 -16.40 -5.15
C LEU A 211 5.01 -14.93 -5.08
N PRO A 212 6.13 -14.61 -4.42
CA PRO A 212 6.66 -13.25 -4.40
C PRO A 212 7.23 -12.90 -5.77
N TYR A 213 6.95 -11.68 -6.25
CA TYR A 213 7.38 -11.27 -7.60
C TYR A 213 8.02 -9.88 -7.65
N LEU A 214 7.83 -9.04 -6.63
CA LEU A 214 8.39 -7.70 -6.58
C LEU A 214 8.87 -7.37 -5.18
N VAL A 215 10.06 -6.77 -5.09
CA VAL A 215 10.61 -6.18 -3.86
C VAL A 215 10.79 -4.69 -4.10
N ALA A 216 10.21 -3.87 -3.22
CA ALA A 216 10.51 -2.45 -3.16
C ALA A 216 11.33 -2.15 -1.89
N ARG A 217 12.44 -1.42 -2.05
CA ARG A 217 13.24 -0.91 -0.95
C ARG A 217 12.80 0.50 -0.63
N LYS A 218 12.44 0.76 0.62
CA LYS A 218 11.85 2.02 1.05
C LYS A 218 12.92 3.03 1.47
N GLU A 219 12.71 4.30 1.11
CA GLU A 219 13.40 5.45 1.68
C GLU A 219 12.42 6.15 2.63
N ILE A 220 12.78 6.20 3.91
CA ILE A 220 11.92 6.74 4.98
C ILE A 220 12.63 7.95 5.57
N GLY A 221 11.89 9.05 5.72
CA GLY A 221 12.35 10.28 6.35
C GLY A 221 11.37 10.77 7.42
N GLY A 222 11.64 11.96 7.96
CA GLY A 222 10.66 12.66 8.79
C GLY A 222 10.44 12.10 10.19
N GLU A 223 11.49 11.66 10.92
CA GLU A 223 11.33 11.32 12.34
C GLU A 223 10.71 12.48 13.14
N PRO A 224 9.79 12.21 14.09
CA PRO A 224 9.37 10.91 14.62
C PRO A 224 8.29 10.17 13.82
N PHE A 225 7.90 10.68 12.66
CA PHE A 225 6.93 10.09 11.76
C PHE A 225 7.65 9.24 10.68
N PHE A 226 6.97 8.26 10.13
CA PHE A 226 7.54 7.33 9.15
C PHE A 226 7.06 7.70 7.74
N GLU A 227 7.37 8.92 7.28
CA GLU A 227 7.03 9.32 5.92
C GLU A 227 7.87 8.58 4.89
N GLU A 228 7.21 8.01 3.91
CA GLU A 228 7.87 7.39 2.77
C GLU A 228 8.24 8.48 1.76
N THR A 229 9.54 8.73 1.61
CA THR A 229 10.09 9.76 0.71
C THR A 229 10.47 9.20 -0.64
N GLY A 230 10.55 7.88 -0.76
CA GLY A 230 10.85 7.22 -2.03
C GLY A 230 10.91 5.71 -1.93
N HIS A 231 10.95 5.11 -3.11
CA HIS A 231 11.11 3.65 -3.27
C HIS A 231 11.99 3.36 -4.46
N PHE A 232 12.68 2.24 -4.43
CA PHE A 232 13.25 1.68 -5.64
C PHE A 232 13.00 0.18 -5.76
N VAL A 233 12.80 -0.25 -7.00
CA VAL A 233 12.58 -1.63 -7.40
C VAL A 233 13.67 -2.01 -8.39
N THR A 234 14.40 -3.09 -8.11
CA THR A 234 15.37 -3.68 -9.03
C THR A 234 14.82 -5.00 -9.53
N ALA A 235 14.85 -5.22 -10.84
CA ALA A 235 14.52 -6.50 -11.41
C ALA A 235 15.44 -7.57 -10.83
N GLY A 236 14.87 -8.68 -10.34
CA GLY A 236 15.66 -9.75 -9.74
C GLY A 236 16.35 -9.39 -8.43
N ASP A 237 15.73 -8.53 -7.60
CA ASP A 237 16.22 -8.29 -6.25
C ASP A 237 16.50 -9.63 -5.55
N PRO A 238 17.69 -9.81 -4.93
CA PRO A 238 18.11 -11.09 -4.33
C PRO A 238 17.17 -11.60 -3.24
N LEU A 239 16.37 -10.74 -2.59
CA LEU A 239 15.37 -11.14 -1.60
C LEU A 239 14.24 -12.00 -2.20
N LEU A 240 13.98 -11.91 -3.51
CA LEU A 240 13.03 -12.81 -4.18
C LEU A 240 13.49 -14.26 -4.21
N ALA A 241 14.81 -14.51 -4.12
CA ALA A 241 15.42 -15.83 -4.06
C ALA A 241 15.77 -16.27 -2.64
N ASP A 242 15.56 -15.42 -1.63
CA ASP A 242 15.83 -15.75 -0.23
C ASP A 242 14.82 -16.78 0.29
N ALA A 243 15.30 -17.99 0.54
CA ALA A 243 14.45 -19.12 0.93
C ALA A 243 13.87 -18.97 2.34
N GLU A 244 14.60 -18.36 3.29
CA GLU A 244 14.15 -18.16 4.66
C GLU A 244 13.06 -17.09 4.72
N LEU A 245 13.29 -15.95 4.06
CA LEU A 245 12.30 -14.88 3.94
C LEU A 245 11.03 -15.42 3.27
N ARG A 246 11.18 -16.15 2.16
CA ARG A 246 10.04 -16.72 1.43
C ARG A 246 9.25 -17.71 2.28
N ALA A 247 9.91 -18.59 3.03
CA ALA A 247 9.26 -19.56 3.92
C ALA A 247 8.50 -18.84 5.04
N MET A 248 9.12 -17.86 5.70
CA MET A 248 8.49 -17.05 6.74
C MET A 248 7.23 -16.35 6.22
N LEU A 249 7.30 -15.73 5.04
CA LEU A 249 6.16 -15.04 4.45
C LEU A 249 5.05 -16.00 4.02
N ALA A 250 5.38 -17.15 3.45
CA ALA A 250 4.41 -18.19 3.10
C ALA A 250 3.66 -18.70 4.34
N ASP A 251 4.38 -18.94 5.43
CA ASP A 251 3.80 -19.35 6.71
C ASP A 251 2.90 -18.26 7.32
N ALA A 252 3.31 -17.00 7.24
CA ALA A 252 2.50 -15.87 7.70
C ALA A 252 1.16 -15.80 6.95
N HIS A 253 1.18 -15.90 5.63
CA HIS A 253 -0.04 -15.87 4.81
C HIS A 253 -0.97 -17.05 5.11
N ARG A 254 -0.39 -18.25 5.28
CA ARG A 254 -1.15 -19.45 5.67
C ARG A 254 -1.82 -19.27 7.04
N VAL A 255 -1.14 -18.71 8.01
CA VAL A 255 -1.66 -18.46 9.38
C VAL A 255 -2.74 -17.39 9.38
N LEU A 256 -2.60 -16.36 8.54
CA LEU A 256 -3.61 -15.32 8.34
C LEU A 256 -4.82 -15.81 7.52
N GLY A 257 -4.80 -17.05 7.00
CA GLY A 257 -5.85 -17.61 6.18
C GLY A 257 -5.92 -17.06 4.76
N TRP A 258 -4.82 -16.41 4.30
CA TRP A 258 -4.75 -15.83 2.97
C TRP A 258 -4.37 -16.90 1.95
N THR A 259 -5.34 -17.41 1.23
CA THR A 259 -5.16 -18.53 0.26
C THR A 259 -5.28 -18.10 -1.19
N HIS A 260 -5.84 -16.92 -1.46
CA HIS A 260 -6.05 -16.41 -2.82
C HIS A 260 -6.06 -14.89 -2.83
N GLY A 261 -5.34 -14.28 -3.77
CA GLY A 261 -5.28 -12.82 -3.90
C GLY A 261 -3.85 -12.28 -3.92
N ILE A 262 -3.73 -10.97 -3.91
CA ILE A 262 -2.45 -10.26 -3.85
C ILE A 262 -2.24 -9.68 -2.46
N THR A 263 -0.99 -9.64 -2.04
CA THR A 263 -0.57 -9.02 -0.78
C THR A 263 0.65 -8.14 -0.99
N HIS A 264 0.73 -7.10 -0.16
CA HIS A 264 1.88 -6.22 0.01
C HIS A 264 2.36 -6.36 1.47
N THR A 265 3.49 -7.01 1.67
CA THR A 265 4.02 -7.28 3.00
C THR A 265 5.24 -6.43 3.29
N GLU A 266 5.21 -5.68 4.38
CA GLU A 266 6.32 -4.85 4.84
C GLU A 266 7.18 -5.61 5.83
N VAL A 267 8.49 -5.54 5.64
CA VAL A 267 9.48 -6.30 6.41
C VAL A 267 10.65 -5.40 6.78
N LYS A 268 11.06 -5.42 8.04
CA LYS A 268 12.35 -4.88 8.49
C LYS A 268 13.43 -5.94 8.42
N LEU A 269 14.53 -5.60 7.76
CA LEU A 269 15.73 -6.43 7.71
C LEU A 269 16.61 -6.07 8.90
N THR A 270 16.33 -6.69 10.04
CA THR A 270 17.07 -6.43 11.30
C THR A 270 18.37 -7.22 11.37
N ALA A 271 19.24 -6.89 12.33
CA ALA A 271 20.44 -7.67 12.61
C ALA A 271 20.13 -9.12 13.06
N GLY A 272 18.93 -9.37 13.58
CA GLY A 272 18.44 -10.69 13.98
C GLY A 272 17.70 -11.46 12.89
N GLY A 273 17.61 -10.91 11.67
CA GLY A 273 16.88 -11.47 10.55
C GLY A 273 15.64 -10.64 10.16
N PRO A 274 14.86 -11.10 9.17
CA PRO A 274 13.67 -10.41 8.71
C PRO A 274 12.54 -10.47 9.74
N VAL A 275 11.83 -9.34 9.93
CA VAL A 275 10.71 -9.21 10.87
C VAL A 275 9.54 -8.54 10.17
N ILE A 276 8.34 -9.13 10.22
CA ILE A 276 7.14 -8.60 9.59
C ILE A 276 6.65 -7.34 10.31
N VAL A 277 6.53 -6.24 9.57
CA VAL A 277 5.95 -4.97 10.02
C VAL A 277 4.44 -4.96 9.82
N GLU A 278 3.99 -5.31 8.61
CA GLU A 278 2.58 -5.29 8.23
C GLU A 278 2.31 -6.20 7.02
N VAL A 279 1.10 -6.77 6.95
CA VAL A 279 0.59 -7.49 5.78
C VAL A 279 -0.64 -6.77 5.29
N ASN A 280 -0.61 -6.28 4.06
CA ASN A 280 -1.73 -5.59 3.40
C ASN A 280 -2.32 -6.48 2.31
N GLY A 281 -3.65 -6.64 2.30
CA GLY A 281 -4.39 -7.51 1.36
C GLY A 281 -4.64 -6.87 -0.01
N ARG A 282 -3.65 -6.18 -0.55
CA ARG A 282 -3.71 -5.46 -1.84
C ARG A 282 -2.33 -5.24 -2.43
N LEU A 283 -2.28 -4.68 -3.62
CA LEU A 283 -1.05 -4.17 -4.26
C LEU A 283 -0.40 -3.07 -3.43
N GLY A 284 0.89 -2.89 -3.59
CA GLY A 284 1.65 -1.78 -3.03
C GLY A 284 1.06 -0.41 -3.36
N GLY A 285 1.26 0.54 -2.46
CA GLY A 285 0.95 1.95 -2.67
C GLY A 285 2.00 2.65 -3.52
N ASP A 286 1.94 3.97 -3.55
CA ASP A 286 3.04 4.87 -3.94
C ASP A 286 3.71 4.56 -5.30
N LEU A 287 2.92 4.06 -6.26
CA LEU A 287 3.41 3.60 -7.57
C LEU A 287 4.40 2.42 -7.51
N ILE A 288 4.53 1.71 -6.38
CA ILE A 288 5.41 0.52 -6.29
C ILE A 288 5.12 -0.50 -7.40
N PRO A 289 3.85 -0.88 -7.70
CA PRO A 289 3.54 -1.77 -8.82
C PRO A 289 3.96 -1.19 -10.19
N TYR A 290 3.87 0.13 -10.36
CA TYR A 290 4.32 0.81 -11.58
C TYR A 290 5.84 0.78 -11.72
N LEU A 291 6.58 0.95 -10.62
CA LEU A 291 8.03 0.75 -10.62
C LEU A 291 8.39 -0.69 -11.02
N GLY A 292 7.62 -1.68 -10.57
CA GLY A 292 7.77 -3.08 -10.98
C GLY A 292 7.61 -3.30 -12.47
N LEU A 293 6.61 -2.65 -13.08
CA LEU A 293 6.41 -2.66 -14.52
C LEU A 293 7.60 -2.04 -15.27
N ILE A 294 8.10 -0.89 -14.80
CA ILE A 294 9.22 -0.18 -15.43
C ILE A 294 10.55 -0.96 -15.27
N ALA A 295 10.80 -1.53 -14.09
CA ALA A 295 12.06 -2.20 -13.78
C ALA A 295 12.12 -3.63 -14.31
N ALA A 296 11.06 -4.41 -14.10
CA ALA A 296 11.03 -5.86 -14.35
C ALA A 296 10.10 -6.27 -15.50
N GLY A 297 9.24 -5.38 -15.99
CA GLY A 297 8.25 -5.71 -17.03
C GLY A 297 7.08 -6.55 -16.51
N VAL A 298 6.88 -6.64 -15.19
CA VAL A 298 5.74 -7.37 -14.57
C VAL A 298 4.62 -6.36 -14.31
N ASP A 299 3.51 -6.50 -15.01
CA ASP A 299 2.33 -5.65 -14.81
C ASP A 299 1.46 -6.20 -13.66
N SER A 300 1.65 -5.64 -12.47
CA SER A 300 0.90 -6.05 -11.27
C SER A 300 -0.62 -5.88 -11.42
N GLY A 301 -1.07 -4.95 -12.25
CA GLY A 301 -2.49 -4.78 -12.54
C GLY A 301 -3.05 -5.97 -13.34
N GLU A 302 -2.31 -6.45 -14.35
CA GLU A 302 -2.69 -7.67 -15.07
C GLU A 302 -2.58 -8.92 -14.19
N VAL A 303 -1.52 -9.00 -13.37
CA VAL A 303 -1.36 -10.09 -12.38
C VAL A 303 -2.57 -10.16 -11.45
N GLN A 304 -3.02 -9.03 -10.90
CA GLN A 304 -4.20 -9.00 -10.04
C GLN A 304 -5.48 -9.36 -10.79
N ALA A 305 -5.64 -8.93 -12.04
CA ALA A 305 -6.81 -9.26 -12.85
C ALA A 305 -6.86 -10.77 -13.14
N ASP A 306 -5.74 -11.39 -13.48
CA ASP A 306 -5.66 -12.84 -13.69
C ASP A 306 -6.06 -13.59 -12.41
N VAL A 307 -5.50 -13.21 -11.27
CA VAL A 307 -5.86 -13.82 -9.96
C VAL A 307 -7.34 -13.65 -9.66
N SER A 308 -7.91 -12.46 -9.89
CA SER A 308 -9.34 -12.20 -9.70
C SER A 308 -10.23 -13.06 -10.60
N LEU A 309 -9.74 -13.46 -11.76
CA LEU A 309 -10.41 -14.36 -12.70
C LEU A 309 -10.15 -15.85 -12.41
N GLY A 310 -9.40 -16.20 -11.36
CA GLY A 310 -9.01 -17.58 -11.06
C GLY A 310 -7.97 -18.13 -12.03
N VAL A 311 -7.22 -17.27 -12.69
CA VAL A 311 -6.13 -17.65 -13.60
C VAL A 311 -4.81 -17.50 -12.87
N ARG A 312 -3.96 -18.53 -12.90
CA ARG A 312 -2.61 -18.43 -12.36
C ARG A 312 -1.79 -17.43 -13.21
N PRO A 313 -1.30 -16.33 -12.63
CA PRO A 313 -0.64 -15.30 -13.42
C PRO A 313 0.76 -15.73 -13.86
N GLY A 314 1.21 -15.23 -15.01
CA GLY A 314 2.60 -15.26 -15.42
C GLY A 314 3.37 -14.17 -14.67
N LEU A 315 4.50 -14.55 -14.07
CA LEU A 315 5.36 -13.63 -13.31
C LEU A 315 6.76 -13.50 -13.94
N ASP A 316 6.86 -13.83 -15.23
CA ASP A 316 8.11 -13.77 -15.96
C ASP A 316 8.55 -12.31 -16.18
N ARG A 317 9.81 -12.05 -15.93
CA ARG A 317 10.39 -10.72 -16.12
C ARG A 317 10.67 -10.47 -17.58
N GLY A 318 10.13 -9.36 -18.08
CA GLY A 318 10.35 -8.89 -19.46
C GLY A 318 11.45 -7.82 -19.58
N ALA A 319 12.00 -7.35 -18.44
CA ALA A 319 13.04 -6.33 -18.37
C ALA A 319 14.01 -6.61 -17.21
N ASP A 320 15.18 -5.98 -17.30
CA ASP A 320 16.25 -6.09 -16.29
C ASP A 320 16.83 -4.71 -16.01
N ALA A 321 16.16 -3.95 -15.17
CA ALA A 321 16.51 -2.56 -14.84
C ALA A 321 16.20 -2.26 -13.36
N THR A 322 16.54 -1.06 -12.94
CA THR A 322 16.08 -0.45 -11.69
C THR A 322 15.16 0.72 -12.03
N ALA A 323 14.05 0.86 -11.31
CA ALA A 323 13.21 2.04 -11.30
C ALA A 323 13.12 2.59 -9.88
N ALA A 324 13.10 3.91 -9.74
CA ALA A 324 13.01 4.58 -8.46
C ALA A 324 12.03 5.75 -8.55
N ILE A 325 11.30 5.98 -7.46
CA ILE A 325 10.48 7.18 -7.27
C ILE A 325 11.03 7.99 -6.10
N ARG A 326 10.99 9.30 -6.25
CA ARG A 326 11.20 10.26 -5.17
C ARG A 326 9.99 11.16 -5.05
N PHE A 327 9.43 11.23 -3.86
CA PHE A 327 8.36 12.15 -3.54
C PHE A 327 8.94 13.48 -3.08
N LEU A 328 8.32 14.55 -3.53
CA LEU A 328 8.72 15.92 -3.21
C LEU A 328 7.78 16.42 -2.10
N CYS A 329 8.32 16.52 -0.89
CA CYS A 329 7.57 16.92 0.31
C CYS A 329 7.96 18.34 0.71
N PRO A 330 7.03 19.16 1.23
CA PRO A 330 7.36 20.46 1.78
C PRO A 330 8.15 20.29 3.09
N PRO A 331 8.97 21.28 3.48
CA PRO A 331 9.72 21.20 4.74
C PRO A 331 8.85 21.42 5.98
N GLU A 332 7.66 22.00 5.81
CA GLU A 332 6.68 22.30 6.87
C GLU A 332 5.27 22.45 6.28
N SER A 333 4.23 22.47 7.13
CA SER A 333 2.86 22.74 6.70
C SER A 333 2.77 24.11 6.04
N CYS A 334 2.26 24.18 4.80
CA CYS A 334 2.33 25.39 3.99
C CYS A 334 1.19 25.48 2.98
N THR A 335 1.04 26.68 2.39
CA THR A 335 0.20 26.91 1.22
C THR A 335 1.08 27.09 -0.01
N VAL A 336 0.82 26.31 -1.04
CA VAL A 336 1.60 26.31 -2.29
C VAL A 336 1.37 27.63 -3.04
N ARG A 337 2.44 28.29 -3.45
CA ARG A 337 2.40 29.43 -4.37
C ARG A 337 2.72 29.04 -5.80
N ARG A 338 3.75 28.21 -5.96
CA ARG A 338 4.21 27.76 -7.28
C ARG A 338 4.91 26.42 -7.17
N VAL A 339 4.62 25.53 -8.10
CA VAL A 339 5.33 24.27 -8.31
C VAL A 339 5.73 24.18 -9.77
N GLU A 340 7.03 24.03 -10.05
CA GLU A 340 7.51 23.67 -11.39
C GLU A 340 8.41 22.45 -11.28
N ILE A 341 8.02 21.38 -11.97
CA ILE A 341 8.77 20.13 -11.99
C ILE A 341 9.36 19.97 -13.39
N PRO A 342 10.63 19.57 -13.52
CA PRO A 342 11.25 19.38 -14.83
C PRO A 342 10.46 18.33 -15.63
N ALA A 343 10.33 18.57 -16.93
CA ALA A 343 9.68 17.60 -17.81
C ALA A 343 10.48 16.28 -17.84
N ALA A 344 9.76 15.17 -17.97
CA ALA A 344 10.36 13.85 -18.14
C ALA A 344 11.28 13.83 -19.37
N ASP A 345 12.38 13.12 -19.25
CA ASP A 345 13.34 12.84 -20.32
C ASP A 345 13.78 11.37 -20.22
N PRO A 346 12.96 10.44 -20.72
CA PRO A 346 13.29 9.01 -20.67
C PRO A 346 14.63 8.66 -21.31
N GLY A 347 15.08 9.44 -22.30
CA GLY A 347 16.38 9.27 -22.94
C GLY A 347 17.55 9.54 -21.99
N ALA A 348 17.36 10.42 -20.99
CA ALA A 348 18.30 10.71 -19.92
C ALA A 348 17.99 9.96 -18.62
N GLY A 349 17.04 9.02 -18.63
CA GLY A 349 16.66 8.19 -17.50
C GLY A 349 15.62 8.80 -16.55
N LEU A 350 15.21 10.05 -16.72
CA LEU A 350 14.10 10.66 -15.99
C LEU A 350 12.77 10.23 -16.65
N TYR A 351 12.20 9.15 -16.16
CA TYR A 351 11.15 8.41 -16.84
C TYR A 351 9.78 9.09 -16.79
N GLU A 352 9.40 9.59 -15.61
CA GLU A 352 8.13 10.29 -15.38
C GLU A 352 8.27 11.35 -14.30
N THR A 353 7.49 12.40 -14.39
CA THR A 353 7.43 13.47 -13.38
C THR A 353 6.00 14.01 -13.30
N ALA A 354 5.56 14.37 -12.10
CA ALA A 354 4.25 14.99 -11.93
C ALA A 354 4.22 15.98 -10.77
N ALA A 355 3.49 17.07 -10.95
CA ALA A 355 3.03 17.91 -9.86
C ALA A 355 1.76 17.30 -9.27
N LEU A 356 1.70 17.25 -7.94
CA LEU A 356 0.55 16.73 -7.18
C LEU A 356 -0.22 17.84 -6.49
N ALA A 357 0.36 19.03 -6.39
CA ALA A 357 -0.27 20.20 -5.78
C ALA A 357 -0.10 21.43 -6.67
N GLY A 358 -1.04 22.34 -6.60
CA GLY A 358 -1.06 23.60 -7.34
C GLY A 358 -1.20 24.83 -6.44
N PRO A 359 -1.14 26.05 -7.05
CA PRO A 359 -1.26 27.29 -6.29
C PRO A 359 -2.56 27.38 -5.48
N GLY A 360 -2.45 27.76 -4.21
CA GLY A 360 -3.56 27.87 -3.25
C GLY A 360 -3.86 26.59 -2.48
N GLU A 361 -3.28 25.45 -2.83
CA GLU A 361 -3.45 24.21 -2.07
C GLU A 361 -2.65 24.24 -0.77
N ARG A 362 -3.28 23.76 0.31
CA ARG A 362 -2.65 23.63 1.62
C ARG A 362 -2.12 22.23 1.81
N LEU A 363 -0.84 22.12 2.10
CA LEU A 363 -0.15 20.89 2.43
C LEU A 363 0.09 20.85 3.94
N LEU A 364 -0.35 19.77 4.58
CA LEU A 364 -0.23 19.60 6.03
C LEU A 364 0.76 18.47 6.33
N MET A 365 1.80 18.81 7.09
CA MET A 365 2.78 17.85 7.60
C MET A 365 2.28 17.19 8.89
N PRO A 366 2.77 15.98 9.21
CA PRO A 366 2.43 15.33 10.47
C PRO A 366 2.73 16.21 11.71
N PRO A 367 1.87 16.17 12.74
CA PRO A 367 0.67 15.34 12.89
C PRO A 367 -0.61 15.95 12.34
N GLU A 368 -0.58 17.17 11.78
CA GLU A 368 -1.77 17.87 11.26
C GLU A 368 -2.34 17.18 10.00
N GLY A 369 -1.49 16.59 9.21
CA GLY A 369 -1.83 15.82 8.01
C GLY A 369 -0.76 14.76 7.74
N TYR A 370 -0.99 13.97 6.71
CA TYR A 370 -0.06 12.90 6.29
C TYR A 370 -0.01 12.85 4.77
N VAL A 371 1.13 12.37 4.24
CA VAL A 371 1.35 12.25 2.79
C VAL A 371 1.31 13.62 2.09
N ALA A 372 1.90 14.65 2.71
CA ALA A 372 2.02 15.99 2.13
C ALA A 372 3.07 16.01 1.00
N ARG A 373 2.64 15.77 -0.22
CA ARG A 373 3.51 15.69 -1.40
C ARG A 373 3.07 16.71 -2.43
N TYR A 374 4.00 17.57 -2.90
CA TYR A 374 3.71 18.50 -3.99
C TYR A 374 4.08 17.98 -5.38
N GLY A 375 4.76 16.82 -5.44
CA GLY A 375 5.11 16.19 -6.70
C GLY A 375 5.89 14.89 -6.52
N TYR A 376 6.26 14.28 -7.64
CA TYR A 376 7.18 13.15 -7.67
C TYR A 376 8.03 13.12 -8.94
N LEU A 377 9.14 12.41 -8.85
CA LEU A 377 10.07 12.12 -9.92
C LEU A 377 10.28 10.61 -10.00
N VAL A 378 10.22 10.03 -11.20
CA VAL A 378 10.52 8.60 -11.46
C VAL A 378 11.74 8.50 -12.35
N ALA A 379 12.74 7.74 -11.93
CA ALA A 379 13.93 7.42 -12.73
C ALA A 379 13.94 5.93 -13.12
N ARG A 380 14.58 5.62 -14.25
CA ARG A 380 14.91 4.26 -14.70
C ARG A 380 16.36 4.21 -15.17
N ALA A 381 17.12 3.26 -14.61
CA ALA A 381 18.54 3.07 -14.94
C ALA A 381 18.98 1.61 -14.72
N GLY A 382 20.28 1.34 -14.82
CA GLY A 382 20.86 0.01 -14.57
C GLY A 382 21.05 -0.32 -13.08
N SER A 383 21.08 0.70 -12.20
CA SER A 383 21.32 0.51 -10.76
C SER A 383 20.59 1.54 -9.91
N PRO A 384 20.41 1.26 -8.59
CA PRO A 384 19.86 2.22 -7.63
C PRO A 384 20.66 3.53 -7.56
N GLU A 385 22.00 3.45 -7.63
CA GLU A 385 22.90 4.60 -7.57
C GLU A 385 22.74 5.52 -8.77
N GLU A 386 22.58 4.94 -9.97
CA GLU A 386 22.30 5.69 -11.19
C GLU A 386 20.94 6.36 -11.11
N CYS A 387 19.88 5.66 -10.66
CA CYS A 387 18.56 6.22 -10.42
C CYS A 387 18.64 7.41 -9.45
N ARG A 388 19.34 7.27 -8.32
CA ARG A 388 19.54 8.35 -7.35
C ARG A 388 20.20 9.57 -7.98
N THR A 389 21.25 9.36 -8.77
CA THR A 389 21.95 10.44 -9.48
C THR A 389 21.02 11.21 -10.43
N ILE A 390 20.15 10.51 -11.14
CA ILE A 390 19.16 11.11 -12.04
C ILE A 390 18.14 11.93 -11.24
N LEU A 391 17.62 11.36 -10.16
CA LEU A 391 16.65 12.02 -9.29
C LEU A 391 17.23 13.27 -8.63
N ASP A 392 18.47 13.21 -8.13
CA ASP A 392 19.16 14.37 -7.52
C ASP A 392 19.31 15.54 -8.51
N ARG A 393 19.68 15.24 -9.75
CA ARG A 393 19.77 16.24 -10.83
C ARG A 393 18.42 16.82 -11.22
N ALA A 394 17.39 16.01 -11.20
CA ALA A 394 16.03 16.45 -11.53
C ALA A 394 15.47 17.31 -10.40
N GLU A 395 15.62 16.89 -9.13
CA GLU A 395 15.17 17.62 -7.95
C GLU A 395 15.83 19.00 -7.82
N ALA A 396 17.13 19.11 -8.13
CA ALA A 396 17.84 20.39 -8.14
C ALA A 396 17.27 21.44 -9.13
N ARG A 397 16.37 21.00 -10.05
CA ARG A 397 15.69 21.86 -11.03
C ARG A 397 14.23 22.14 -10.66
N VAL A 398 13.73 21.54 -9.57
CA VAL A 398 12.37 21.80 -9.08
C VAL A 398 12.30 23.19 -8.49
N VAL A 399 11.25 23.93 -8.83
CA VAL A 399 10.91 25.19 -8.18
C VAL A 399 9.69 24.95 -7.29
N PHE A 400 9.84 25.20 -6.00
CA PHE A 400 8.77 25.13 -5.02
C PHE A 400 8.75 26.42 -4.19
N GLU A 401 7.73 27.24 -4.39
CA GLU A 401 7.48 28.47 -3.65
C GLU A 401 6.22 28.30 -2.81
N TYR A 402 6.29 28.68 -1.55
CA TYR A 402 5.19 28.49 -0.60
C TYR A 402 5.12 29.63 0.42
N GLU A 403 4.02 29.66 1.17
CA GLU A 403 3.83 30.48 2.36
C GLU A 403 3.36 29.62 3.54
N THR A 404 3.82 29.95 4.74
CA THR A 404 3.50 29.28 6.01
C THR A 404 2.22 29.84 6.64
#